data_5fcf4e9931a739e4a53e3ceca545379c
#
_entry.id   5fcf4e9931a739e4a53e3ceca545379c
#
_cell.length_a   1.000
_cell.length_b   1.000
_cell.length_c   1.000
_cell.angle_alpha   90.00
_cell.angle_beta   90.00
_cell.angle_gamma   90.00
#
_symmetry.space_group_name_H-M   'P 1'
#
loop_
_entity.id
_entity.type
_entity.pdbx_description
1 polymer ?
#
loop_
_entity_poly.entity_id
_entity_poly.type
_entity_poly.pdbx_seq_one_letter_code
_entity_poly.pdbx_strand_id
1 'polypeptide(L)'
;MPILAAAAAFFATIGCVNPSGSGPGFAVEIAWEGRVPALSLALSELSGPAGVVEAERMARLALATAERLRRDWRPVGPPLFNNLLVNMGYRERGLCYQWTNDLLEPLEERVWRSFDLHWGTSRWGDKAREHNAVVITARGRPFSEGLVLDAWRHGGRLIWLPVRDDDKYRWRPLTASELEQHRPVARASATRGF
;
A
#
# COMPACT_ATOMS: atom_id res chain seq x y z
N MET A 1 -52.04 10.67 38.57
CA MET A 1 -51.76 9.90 37.35
C MET A 1 -50.29 10.10 36.99
N PRO A 2 -49.41 9.09 37.15
CA PRO A 2 -48.01 9.23 36.81
C PRO A 2 -47.74 8.77 35.38
N ILE A 3 -46.97 9.52 34.66
CA ILE A 3 -46.49 9.28 33.32
C ILE A 3 -45.26 8.37 33.43
N LEU A 4 -45.33 7.14 32.90
CA LEU A 4 -44.18 6.22 32.76
C LEU A 4 -43.31 6.71 31.60
N ALA A 5 -42.05 7.00 31.89
CA ALA A 5 -40.99 7.13 30.87
C ALA A 5 -40.37 5.78 30.61
N ALA A 6 -40.49 5.27 29.36
CA ALA A 6 -39.84 4.06 28.91
C ALA A 6 -38.40 4.37 28.49
N ALA A 7 -37.43 3.82 29.23
CA ALA A 7 -36.03 3.86 28.87
C ALA A 7 -35.75 2.69 27.89
N ALA A 8 -35.41 3.00 26.64
CA ALA A 8 -34.92 2.03 25.68
C ALA A 8 -33.44 1.74 25.93
N ALA A 9 -33.14 0.56 26.43
CA ALA A 9 -31.77 0.08 26.58
C ALA A 9 -31.26 -0.43 25.23
N PHE A 10 -30.26 0.26 24.65
CA PHE A 10 -29.49 -0.24 23.52
C PHE A 10 -28.49 -1.28 24.02
N PHE A 11 -28.77 -2.55 23.77
CA PHE A 11 -27.78 -3.62 23.93
C PHE A 11 -26.84 -3.62 22.72
N ALA A 12 -25.62 -3.12 22.93
CA ALA A 12 -24.52 -3.33 22.00
C ALA A 12 -24.05 -4.78 22.14
N THR A 13 -24.37 -5.63 21.16
CA THR A 13 -23.81 -6.96 21.07
C THR A 13 -22.34 -6.87 20.61
N ILE A 14 -21.43 -6.99 21.55
CA ILE A 14 -20.01 -7.21 21.25
C ILE A 14 -19.89 -8.65 20.77
N GLY A 15 -19.82 -8.81 19.45
CA GLY A 15 -19.49 -10.10 18.83
C GLY A 15 -18.02 -10.40 19.08
N CYS A 16 -17.76 -11.44 19.89
CA CYS A 16 -16.43 -12.01 20.04
C CYS A 16 -15.99 -12.59 18.69
N VAL A 17 -15.01 -11.95 18.02
CA VAL A 17 -14.35 -12.52 16.86
C VAL A 17 -13.30 -13.52 17.37
N ASN A 18 -13.51 -14.78 17.05
CA ASN A 18 -12.64 -15.89 17.41
C ASN A 18 -11.40 -15.87 16.48
N PRO A 19 -10.17 -15.74 16.96
CA PRO A 19 -8.96 -15.77 16.11
C PRO A 19 -8.45 -17.21 15.98
N SER A 20 -9.13 -18.04 15.20
CA SER A 20 -8.65 -19.38 14.87
C SER A 20 -9.09 -19.75 13.47
N GLY A 21 -8.26 -19.38 12.48
CA GLY A 21 -8.48 -19.74 11.09
C GLY A 21 -7.23 -19.48 10.29
N SER A 22 -6.26 -20.39 10.33
CA SER A 22 -5.18 -20.50 9.37
C SER A 22 -5.75 -20.94 8.01
N GLY A 23 -6.09 -19.95 7.19
CA GLY A 23 -6.45 -20.10 5.78
C GLY A 23 -5.74 -19.05 4.95
N PRO A 24 -5.56 -19.21 3.63
CA PRO A 24 -4.77 -18.33 2.78
C PRO A 24 -5.29 -16.90 2.86
N GLY A 25 -4.36 -15.96 3.12
CA GLY A 25 -4.55 -14.56 3.45
C GLY A 25 -5.73 -13.84 2.81
N PHE A 26 -6.85 -13.81 3.50
CA PHE A 26 -7.92 -12.88 3.21
C PHE A 26 -7.48 -11.50 3.70
N ALA A 27 -7.14 -10.61 2.77
CA ALA A 27 -7.08 -9.18 3.08
C ALA A 27 -8.47 -8.78 3.60
N VAL A 28 -8.60 -8.61 4.91
CA VAL A 28 -9.86 -8.17 5.53
C VAL A 28 -10.25 -6.85 4.88
N GLU A 29 -11.46 -6.80 4.33
CA GLU A 29 -11.99 -5.60 3.71
C GLU A 29 -12.36 -4.58 4.78
N ILE A 30 -11.35 -3.78 5.19
CA ILE A 30 -11.54 -2.73 6.18
C ILE A 30 -12.20 -1.54 5.49
N ALA A 31 -13.31 -1.04 6.06
CA ALA A 31 -13.94 0.20 5.63
C ALA A 31 -12.94 1.36 5.67
N TRP A 32 -13.11 2.39 4.83
CA TRP A 32 -12.14 3.49 4.71
C TRP A 32 -11.74 4.10 6.06
N GLU A 33 -12.70 4.31 6.96
CA GLU A 33 -12.47 4.91 8.28
C GLU A 33 -11.56 4.06 9.18
N GLY A 34 -11.54 2.73 8.98
CA GLY A 34 -10.66 1.80 9.70
C GLY A 34 -9.27 1.64 9.10
N ARG A 35 -9.03 2.14 7.88
CA ARG A 35 -7.77 1.86 7.17
C ARG A 35 -6.57 2.61 7.73
N VAL A 36 -6.75 3.87 8.11
CA VAL A 36 -5.67 4.67 8.71
C VAL A 36 -5.21 4.06 10.03
N PRO A 37 -6.10 3.78 11.00
CA PRO A 37 -5.72 3.09 12.23
C PRO A 37 -5.05 1.72 11.98
N ALA A 38 -5.56 0.92 11.04
CA ALA A 38 -5.02 -0.40 10.76
C ALA A 38 -3.60 -0.34 10.16
N LEU A 39 -3.34 0.54 9.18
CA LEU A 39 -2.00 0.72 8.64
C LEU A 39 -1.06 1.37 9.65
N SER A 40 -1.56 2.34 10.43
CA SER A 40 -0.79 2.95 11.52
C SER A 40 -0.34 1.93 12.55
N LEU A 41 -1.22 1.00 12.93
CA LEU A 41 -0.87 -0.09 13.85
C LEU A 41 0.24 -0.96 13.26
N ALA A 42 0.08 -1.44 12.01
CA ALA A 42 1.09 -2.27 11.34
C ALA A 42 2.46 -1.57 11.25
N LEU A 43 2.49 -0.27 10.94
CA LEU A 43 3.74 0.51 10.93
C LEU A 43 4.30 0.71 12.35
N SER A 44 3.44 0.89 13.35
CA SER A 44 3.88 1.04 14.74
C SER A 44 4.51 -0.24 15.29
N GLU A 45 4.04 -1.41 14.85
CA GLU A 45 4.63 -2.70 15.18
C GLU A 45 6.07 -2.83 14.64
N LEU A 46 6.40 -2.19 13.51
CA LEU A 46 7.77 -2.16 13.00
C LEU A 46 8.67 -1.26 13.85
N SER A 47 8.22 -0.06 14.19
CA SER A 47 9.06 1.01 14.78
C SER A 47 9.04 1.03 16.30
N GLY A 48 8.12 0.29 16.91
CA GLY A 48 7.89 0.34 18.35
C GLY A 48 7.30 1.68 18.84
N PRO A 49 7.24 1.90 20.15
CA PRO A 49 6.55 3.06 20.74
C PRO A 49 7.05 4.42 20.28
N ALA A 50 8.34 4.52 19.96
CA ALA A 50 8.94 5.80 19.52
C ALA A 50 8.44 6.26 18.15
N GLY A 51 7.96 5.35 17.30
CA GLY A 51 7.53 5.64 15.94
C GLY A 51 6.02 5.84 15.75
N VAL A 52 5.19 5.73 16.78
CA VAL A 52 3.72 5.73 16.67
C VAL A 52 3.18 6.99 15.96
N VAL A 53 3.70 8.17 16.28
CA VAL A 53 3.27 9.42 15.65
C VAL A 53 3.66 9.47 14.18
N GLU A 54 4.86 9.01 13.84
CA GLU A 54 5.31 8.92 12.44
C GLU A 54 4.52 7.86 11.67
N ALA A 55 4.20 6.72 12.30
CA ALA A 55 3.39 5.65 11.73
C ALA A 55 2.01 6.15 11.31
N GLU A 56 1.33 6.93 12.17
CA GLU A 56 0.03 7.52 11.83
C GLU A 56 0.14 8.51 10.66
N ARG A 57 1.16 9.38 10.69
CA ARG A 57 1.39 10.36 9.61
C ARG A 57 1.69 9.67 8.29
N MET A 58 2.50 8.61 8.30
CA MET A 58 2.84 7.82 7.14
C MET A 58 1.62 7.07 6.59
N ALA A 59 0.83 6.44 7.46
CA ALA A 59 -0.39 5.74 7.08
C ALA A 59 -1.38 6.70 6.39
N ARG A 60 -1.63 7.88 6.95
CA ARG A 60 -2.49 8.91 6.36
C ARG A 60 -1.98 9.35 4.98
N LEU A 61 -0.68 9.64 4.88
CA LEU A 61 -0.08 10.10 3.62
C LEU A 61 -0.15 9.02 2.54
N ALA A 62 0.25 7.79 2.85
CA ALA A 62 0.24 6.68 1.91
C ALA A 62 -1.17 6.36 1.39
N LEU A 63 -2.15 6.26 2.31
CA LEU A 63 -3.53 6.00 1.93
C LEU A 63 -4.15 7.13 1.13
N ALA A 64 -3.94 8.39 1.53
CA ALA A 64 -4.44 9.55 0.79
C ALA A 64 -3.81 9.65 -0.60
N THR A 65 -2.51 9.36 -0.73
CA THR A 65 -1.81 9.34 -2.01
C THR A 65 -2.37 8.24 -2.93
N ALA A 66 -2.49 7.01 -2.43
CA ALA A 66 -3.04 5.90 -3.22
C ALA A 66 -4.47 6.19 -3.70
N GLU A 67 -5.31 6.77 -2.84
CA GLU A 67 -6.69 7.13 -3.21
C GLU A 67 -6.74 8.29 -4.22
N ARG A 68 -5.87 9.29 -4.09
CA ARG A 68 -5.71 10.35 -5.09
C ARG A 68 -5.33 9.76 -6.44
N LEU A 69 -4.28 8.95 -6.50
CA LEU A 69 -3.82 8.28 -7.73
C LEU A 69 -4.93 7.40 -8.34
N ARG A 70 -5.70 6.70 -7.52
CA ARG A 70 -6.83 5.89 -7.98
C ARG A 70 -7.91 6.73 -8.66
N ARG A 71 -8.23 7.90 -8.10
CA ARG A 71 -9.20 8.84 -8.70
C ARG A 71 -8.68 9.44 -9.99
N ASP A 72 -7.40 9.81 -10.02
CA ASP A 72 -6.78 10.48 -11.16
C ASP A 72 -6.60 9.50 -12.33
N TRP A 73 -6.10 8.30 -12.08
CA TRP A 73 -5.81 7.33 -13.12
C TRP A 73 -6.99 6.44 -13.51
N ARG A 74 -8.00 6.34 -12.64
CA ARG A 74 -9.24 5.57 -12.88
C ARG A 74 -8.95 4.18 -13.46
N PRO A 75 -8.17 3.32 -12.78
CA PRO A 75 -7.83 1.99 -13.29
C PRO A 75 -9.10 1.18 -13.55
N VAL A 76 -9.09 0.33 -14.57
CA VAL A 76 -10.23 -0.48 -14.97
C VAL A 76 -9.89 -1.96 -14.96
N GLY A 77 -10.85 -2.77 -14.53
CA GLY A 77 -10.72 -4.23 -14.49
C GLY A 77 -9.60 -4.73 -13.58
N PRO A 78 -9.20 -5.98 -13.77
CA PRO A 78 -8.03 -6.52 -13.09
C PRO A 78 -6.74 -5.77 -13.48
N PRO A 79 -5.73 -5.67 -12.59
CA PRO A 79 -4.51 -4.90 -12.84
C PRO A 79 -3.79 -5.26 -14.14
N LEU A 80 -3.74 -6.55 -14.50
CA LEU A 80 -3.12 -6.98 -15.77
C LEU A 80 -3.89 -6.47 -17.00
N PHE A 81 -5.21 -6.36 -16.92
CA PHE A 81 -6.00 -5.78 -18.00
C PHE A 81 -5.72 -4.27 -18.12
N ASN A 82 -5.64 -3.56 -17.00
CA ASN A 82 -5.24 -2.17 -17.01
C ASN A 82 -3.82 -1.98 -17.58
N ASN A 83 -2.88 -2.88 -17.26
CA ASN A 83 -1.53 -2.87 -17.86
C ASN A 83 -1.58 -3.03 -19.39
N LEU A 84 -2.42 -3.93 -19.89
CA LEU A 84 -2.61 -4.10 -21.33
C LEU A 84 -3.05 -2.78 -21.97
N LEU A 85 -4.04 -2.09 -21.40
CA LEU A 85 -4.53 -0.82 -21.92
C LEU A 85 -3.46 0.28 -21.90
N VAL A 86 -2.62 0.32 -20.84
CA VAL A 86 -1.49 1.25 -20.79
C VAL A 86 -0.46 0.92 -21.87
N ASN A 87 -0.10 -0.34 -22.03
CA ASN A 87 0.89 -0.78 -23.02
C ASN A 87 0.40 -0.55 -24.48
N MET A 88 -0.91 -0.57 -24.70
CA MET A 88 -1.53 -0.27 -26.01
C MET A 88 -1.73 1.22 -26.24
N GLY A 89 -1.40 2.09 -25.26
CA GLY A 89 -1.59 3.54 -25.37
C GLY A 89 -3.01 4.06 -25.11
N TYR A 90 -3.95 3.19 -24.75
CA TYR A 90 -5.31 3.62 -24.37
C TYR A 90 -5.38 4.30 -23.00
N ARG A 91 -4.33 4.16 -22.20
CA ARG A 91 -4.19 4.78 -20.89
C ARG A 91 -2.76 5.25 -20.68
N GLU A 92 -2.62 6.35 -19.96
CA GLU A 92 -1.31 6.96 -19.74
C GLU A 92 -0.55 6.30 -18.57
N ARG A 93 -1.30 5.87 -17.54
CA ARG A 93 -0.71 5.39 -16.28
C ARG A 93 -1.47 4.19 -15.72
N GLY A 94 -0.78 3.43 -14.85
CA GLY A 94 -1.37 2.29 -14.15
C GLY A 94 -0.47 1.07 -14.02
N LEU A 95 0.77 1.13 -14.52
CA LEU A 95 1.75 0.05 -14.36
C LEU A 95 2.30 0.01 -12.93
N CYS A 96 2.71 -1.16 -12.43
CA CYS A 96 3.12 -1.33 -11.04
C CYS A 96 4.25 -0.38 -10.62
N TYR A 97 5.24 -0.17 -11.47
CA TYR A 97 6.35 0.74 -11.18
C TYR A 97 5.92 2.22 -11.15
N GLN A 98 4.88 2.61 -11.91
CA GLN A 98 4.32 3.96 -11.85
C GLN A 98 3.59 4.17 -10.51
N TRP A 99 2.79 3.18 -10.08
CA TRP A 99 2.16 3.19 -8.76
C TRP A 99 3.19 3.30 -7.64
N THR A 100 4.28 2.54 -7.74
CA THR A 100 5.35 2.54 -6.74
C THR A 100 6.04 3.90 -6.67
N ASN A 101 6.41 4.48 -7.83
CA ASN A 101 7.05 5.78 -7.87
C ASN A 101 6.16 6.87 -7.25
N ASP A 102 4.91 6.96 -7.72
CA ASP A 102 4.02 8.07 -7.35
C ASP A 102 3.44 7.92 -5.93
N LEU A 103 3.54 6.71 -5.35
CA LEU A 103 3.28 6.47 -3.93
C LEU A 103 4.50 6.82 -3.07
N LEU A 104 5.71 6.47 -3.54
CA LEU A 104 6.96 6.66 -2.80
C LEU A 104 7.39 8.13 -2.76
N GLU A 105 7.24 8.85 -3.87
CA GLU A 105 7.74 10.23 -4.02
C GLU A 105 7.25 11.17 -2.89
N PRO A 106 5.95 11.30 -2.57
CA PRO A 106 5.50 12.16 -1.48
C PRO A 106 5.91 11.66 -0.09
N LEU A 107 6.21 10.37 0.07
CA LEU A 107 6.78 9.84 1.30
C LEU A 107 8.24 10.26 1.46
N GLU A 108 9.03 10.24 0.38
CA GLU A 108 10.44 10.66 0.37
C GLU A 108 10.62 12.16 0.57
N GLU A 109 9.63 12.99 0.24
CA GLU A 109 9.62 14.43 0.54
C GLU A 109 9.56 14.72 2.04
N ARG A 110 9.31 13.74 2.87
CA ARG A 110 9.23 13.86 4.34
C ARG A 110 10.45 13.28 5.02
N VAL A 111 10.83 13.89 6.13
CA VAL A 111 11.85 13.31 7.01
C VAL A 111 11.19 12.36 8.00
N TRP A 112 11.60 11.09 7.93
CA TRP A 112 11.19 10.03 8.85
C TRP A 112 12.38 9.66 9.74
N ARG A 113 12.21 9.68 11.05
CA ARG A 113 13.26 9.30 12.01
C ARG A 113 13.21 7.81 12.36
N SER A 114 12.00 7.25 12.32
CA SER A 114 11.72 5.87 12.74
C SER A 114 11.68 4.88 11.59
N PHE A 115 11.68 5.36 10.32
CA PHE A 115 11.48 4.51 9.15
C PHE A 115 12.51 4.76 8.06
N ASP A 116 12.80 3.69 7.30
CA ASP A 116 13.47 3.74 6.01
C ASP A 116 12.50 3.35 4.90
N LEU A 117 12.62 4.03 3.76
CA LEU A 117 11.79 3.82 2.58
C LEU A 117 12.59 3.08 1.51
N HIS A 118 11.97 2.10 0.89
CA HIS A 118 12.60 1.29 -0.14
C HIS A 118 11.66 1.11 -1.34
N TRP A 119 12.26 1.04 -2.52
CA TRP A 119 11.61 0.48 -3.68
C TRP A 119 11.84 -1.03 -3.68
N GLY A 120 10.78 -1.79 -3.43
CA GLY A 120 10.78 -3.24 -3.51
C GLY A 120 10.46 -3.71 -4.92
N THR A 121 11.19 -4.72 -5.39
CA THR A 121 10.93 -5.38 -6.66
C THR A 121 10.90 -6.89 -6.51
N SER A 122 10.14 -7.55 -7.37
CA SER A 122 10.12 -8.98 -7.53
C SER A 122 10.24 -9.33 -9.02
N ARG A 123 11.06 -10.32 -9.36
CA ARG A 123 11.31 -10.76 -10.75
C ARG A 123 11.83 -9.63 -11.64
N TRP A 124 12.74 -8.84 -11.12
CA TRP A 124 13.40 -7.76 -11.84
C TRP A 124 13.91 -8.17 -13.21
N GLY A 125 13.58 -7.38 -14.24
CA GLY A 125 13.95 -7.63 -15.64
C GLY A 125 13.01 -8.58 -16.40
N ASP A 126 12.07 -9.24 -15.73
CA ASP A 126 11.03 -10.02 -16.40
C ASP A 126 9.86 -9.11 -16.78
N LYS A 127 9.88 -8.59 -18.01
CA LYS A 127 8.90 -7.62 -18.50
C LYS A 127 7.43 -8.04 -18.34
N ALA A 128 7.16 -9.34 -18.26
CA ALA A 128 5.80 -9.87 -18.14
C ALA A 128 5.36 -10.05 -16.68
N ARG A 129 6.31 -10.30 -15.77
CA ARG A 129 6.01 -10.73 -14.40
C ARG A 129 6.69 -9.89 -13.32
N GLU A 130 7.51 -8.91 -13.72
CA GLU A 130 8.09 -7.96 -12.78
C GLU A 130 6.98 -7.25 -12.02
N HIS A 131 7.17 -7.13 -10.71
CA HIS A 131 6.27 -6.38 -9.87
C HIS A 131 7.05 -5.49 -8.91
N ASN A 132 6.52 -4.30 -8.67
CA ASN A 132 7.12 -3.26 -7.86
C ASN A 132 6.13 -2.78 -6.81
N ALA A 133 6.63 -2.46 -5.61
CA ALA A 133 5.86 -1.87 -4.51
C ALA A 133 6.77 -1.05 -3.59
N VAL A 134 6.19 -0.19 -2.80
CA VAL A 134 6.90 0.50 -1.71
C VAL A 134 7.10 -0.49 -0.56
N VAL A 135 8.27 -0.49 0.06
CA VAL A 135 8.52 -1.23 1.30
C VAL A 135 9.02 -0.27 2.37
N ILE A 136 8.43 -0.37 3.55
CA ILE A 136 8.79 0.42 4.73
C ILE A 136 9.44 -0.51 5.73
N THR A 137 10.62 -0.14 6.24
CA THR A 137 11.24 -0.82 7.39
C THR A 137 11.33 0.13 8.58
N ALA A 138 11.46 -0.41 9.78
CA ALA A 138 11.98 0.41 10.86
C ALA A 138 13.41 0.86 10.52
N ARG A 139 13.81 2.01 11.05
CA ARG A 139 15.12 2.60 10.78
C ARG A 139 16.27 1.62 11.04
N GLY A 140 17.08 1.37 10.01
CA GLY A 140 18.23 0.48 10.08
C GLY A 140 17.92 -1.01 10.18
N ARG A 141 16.65 -1.41 10.04
CA ARG A 141 16.27 -2.83 10.05
C ARG A 141 16.37 -3.43 8.65
N PRO A 142 16.60 -4.77 8.55
CA PRO A 142 16.69 -5.47 7.27
C PRO A 142 15.41 -5.31 6.45
N PHE A 143 15.56 -5.22 5.13
CA PHE A 143 14.43 -5.14 4.17
C PHE A 143 13.40 -6.26 4.36
N SER A 144 13.84 -7.48 4.68
CA SER A 144 12.96 -8.63 4.91
C SER A 144 12.04 -8.51 6.12
N GLU A 145 12.30 -7.55 7.01
CA GLU A 145 11.45 -7.25 8.17
C GLU A 145 10.44 -6.13 7.89
N GLY A 146 10.43 -5.61 6.67
CA GLY A 146 9.58 -4.51 6.26
C GLY A 146 8.13 -4.90 5.99
N LEU A 147 7.33 -3.84 5.77
CA LEU A 147 5.93 -3.89 5.35
C LEU A 147 5.84 -3.44 3.89
N VAL A 148 5.30 -4.29 3.04
CA VAL A 148 4.97 -3.96 1.64
C VAL A 148 3.74 -3.07 1.62
N LEU A 149 3.77 -2.00 0.84
CA LEU A 149 2.65 -1.12 0.52
C LEU A 149 2.40 -1.21 -1.00
N ASP A 150 1.37 -1.90 -1.41
CA ASP A 150 1.08 -2.19 -2.82
C ASP A 150 -0.25 -1.57 -3.25
N ALA A 151 -0.19 -0.56 -4.09
CA ALA A 151 -1.36 0.10 -4.66
C ALA A 151 -1.83 -0.54 -5.98
N TRP A 152 -0.94 -1.28 -6.69
CA TRP A 152 -1.27 -1.84 -8.00
C TRP A 152 -2.20 -3.04 -7.92
N ARG A 153 -2.01 -3.99 -6.97
CA ARG A 153 -2.76 -5.28 -6.92
C ARG A 153 -4.28 -5.12 -6.92
N HIS A 154 -4.77 -4.03 -6.38
CA HIS A 154 -6.21 -3.77 -6.26
C HIS A 154 -6.60 -2.42 -6.88
N GLY A 155 -5.93 -2.03 -7.97
CA GLY A 155 -6.32 -0.87 -8.77
C GLY A 155 -6.39 0.43 -7.94
N GLY A 156 -5.33 0.72 -7.17
CA GLY A 156 -5.21 1.90 -6.33
C GLY A 156 -5.76 1.74 -4.90
N ARG A 157 -6.43 0.64 -4.60
CA ARG A 157 -6.73 0.30 -3.21
C ARG A 157 -5.47 -0.25 -2.55
N LEU A 158 -4.78 0.59 -1.79
CA LEU A 158 -3.54 0.23 -1.13
C LEU A 158 -3.73 -0.99 -0.22
N ILE A 159 -2.96 -2.03 -0.42
CA ILE A 159 -2.85 -3.16 0.52
C ILE A 159 -1.49 -3.11 1.21
N TRP A 160 -1.37 -3.76 2.34
CA TRP A 160 -0.11 -3.92 3.05
C TRP A 160 -0.02 -5.29 3.71
N LEU A 161 1.19 -5.83 3.73
CA LEU A 161 1.52 -7.09 4.38
C LEU A 161 3.03 -7.15 4.65
N PRO A 162 3.49 -7.93 5.65
CA PRO A 162 4.91 -8.14 5.87
C PRO A 162 5.60 -8.73 4.63
N VAL A 163 6.83 -8.30 4.37
CA VAL A 163 7.65 -8.80 3.23
C VAL A 163 7.75 -10.32 3.21
N ARG A 164 7.88 -10.94 4.39
CA ARG A 164 8.03 -12.42 4.50
C ARG A 164 6.73 -13.17 4.30
N ASP A 165 5.58 -12.52 4.44
CA ASP A 165 4.26 -13.16 4.38
C ASP A 165 3.64 -13.06 2.98
N ASP A 166 4.36 -12.47 2.03
CA ASP A 166 3.90 -12.38 0.64
C ASP A 166 4.30 -13.64 -0.15
N ASP A 167 3.45 -14.64 -0.13
CA ASP A 167 3.65 -15.89 -0.87
C ASP A 167 3.68 -15.71 -2.39
N LYS A 168 3.12 -14.60 -2.89
CA LYS A 168 3.00 -14.34 -4.32
C LYS A 168 4.26 -13.73 -4.92
N TYR A 169 4.96 -12.89 -4.14
CA TYR A 169 6.12 -12.13 -4.62
C TYR A 169 7.30 -12.29 -3.68
N ARG A 170 8.46 -12.66 -4.24
CA ARG A 170 9.73 -12.67 -3.52
C ARG A 170 10.39 -11.31 -3.68
N TRP A 171 10.23 -10.47 -2.66
CA TRP A 171 10.71 -9.10 -2.68
C TRP A 171 12.20 -8.99 -2.39
N ARG A 172 12.85 -8.06 -3.09
CA ARG A 172 14.17 -7.51 -2.74
C ARG A 172 14.19 -5.99 -2.97
N PRO A 173 15.09 -5.25 -2.32
CA PRO A 173 15.25 -3.84 -2.66
C PRO A 173 15.89 -3.69 -4.03
N LEU A 174 15.57 -2.59 -4.75
CA LEU A 174 16.39 -2.15 -5.87
C LEU A 174 17.73 -1.63 -5.33
N THR A 175 18.80 -1.90 -6.06
CA THR A 175 20.09 -1.23 -5.85
C THR A 175 20.01 0.23 -6.28
N ALA A 176 20.93 1.08 -5.84
CA ALA A 176 20.96 2.49 -6.23
C ALA A 176 21.01 2.66 -7.76
N SER A 177 21.84 1.85 -8.43
CA SER A 177 21.99 1.91 -9.89
C SER A 177 20.71 1.44 -10.63
N GLU A 178 20.01 0.42 -10.14
CA GLU A 178 18.72 -0.01 -10.69
C GLU A 178 17.64 1.06 -10.49
N LEU A 179 17.65 1.72 -9.34
CA LEU A 179 16.72 2.80 -9.03
C LEU A 179 16.92 4.01 -9.94
N GLU A 180 18.17 4.40 -10.19
CA GLU A 180 18.51 5.48 -11.13
C GLU A 180 18.02 5.20 -12.56
N GLN A 181 18.09 3.96 -12.99
CA GLN A 181 17.58 3.54 -14.31
C GLN A 181 16.05 3.49 -14.36
N HIS A 182 15.41 3.12 -13.26
CA HIS A 182 13.97 2.84 -13.23
C HIS A 182 13.10 4.08 -12.99
N ARG A 183 13.52 5.02 -12.16
CA ARG A 183 12.75 6.23 -11.82
C ARG A 183 12.40 7.11 -13.02
N PRO A 184 13.29 7.39 -13.98
CA PRO A 184 12.94 8.18 -15.16
C PRO A 184 11.82 7.54 -15.98
N VAL A 185 11.86 6.20 -16.12
CA VAL A 185 10.82 5.43 -16.83
C VAL A 185 9.49 5.50 -16.08
N ALA A 186 9.51 5.43 -14.75
CA ALA A 186 8.31 5.51 -13.93
C ALA A 186 7.66 6.90 -13.97
N ARG A 187 8.46 7.96 -14.02
CA ARG A 187 8.00 9.35 -14.11
C ARG A 187 7.52 9.74 -15.50
N ALA A 188 8.07 9.11 -16.54
CA ALA A 188 7.65 9.39 -17.89
C ALA A 188 6.14 9.11 -18.01
N SER A 189 5.37 10.18 -18.18
CA SER A 189 4.01 10.03 -18.68
C SER A 189 4.11 9.34 -20.03
N ALA A 190 3.16 8.50 -20.38
CA ALA A 190 3.03 7.99 -21.73
C ALA A 190 2.62 9.15 -22.68
N THR A 191 3.47 10.19 -22.74
CA THR A 191 3.40 11.21 -23.78
C THR A 191 3.92 10.60 -25.08
N ARG A 192 3.19 9.63 -25.61
CA ARG A 192 3.20 9.36 -27.04
C ARG A 192 1.93 9.98 -27.57
N GLY A 193 2.09 11.22 -28.06
CA GLY A 193 1.06 11.80 -28.88
C GLY A 193 0.73 10.86 -30.04
N PHE A 194 -0.53 10.73 -30.28
CA PHE A 194 -1.10 10.19 -31.51
C PHE A 194 -0.98 11.27 -32.58
#